data_0cd0fdc7566b1a6ab4d5d6914f6652bd
#
_entry.id   0cd0fdc7566b1a6ab4d5d6914f6652bd
#
_cell.length_a   1.000
_cell.length_b   1.000
_cell.length_c   1.000
_cell.angle_alpha   90.00
_cell.angle_beta   90.00
_cell.angle_gamma   90.00
#
_symmetry.space_group_name_H-M   'P 1'
#
loop_
_entity.id
_entity.type
_entity.pdbx_description
1 polymer ?
#
loop_
_entity_poly.entity_id
_entity_poly.type
_entity_poly.pdbx_seq_one_letter_code
_entity_poly.pdbx_strand_id
1 'polypeptide(L)'
;EGGKVNRLKPEYGFHQTRSAKYLGQLNNLDSTYYYAKLTSSLLKELGINVNFAPTVDLALNLENPVIYKYERSYGKDPEKVYFHALKFIKAHNENNIITAIKHFPGHGSSSTDTHKEVTDVSKSWIIEELFPYQKLIDEGIVTGIMSSHVVNSQLDDSMLPATLSKKTLTTVLREFL
;
A
#
# COMPACT_ATOMS: atom_id res chain seq x y z
N GLU A 1 -3.39 8.85 1.49
CA GLU A 1 -3.61 7.88 0.41
C GLU A 1 -4.47 8.47 -0.71
N GLY A 2 -5.53 9.16 -0.39
CA GLY A 2 -6.55 9.63 -1.32
C GLY A 2 -7.86 8.85 -1.19
N GLY A 3 -8.86 9.22 -2.02
CA GLY A 3 -10.17 8.58 -2.00
C GLY A 3 -10.86 8.65 -0.64
N LYS A 4 -11.29 7.49 -0.14
CA LYS A 4 -11.96 7.38 1.18
C LYS A 4 -10.98 7.54 2.36
N VAL A 5 -9.68 7.30 2.15
CA VAL A 5 -8.64 7.46 3.18
C VAL A 5 -7.88 8.75 2.93
N ASN A 6 -8.54 9.87 3.21
CA ASN A 6 -8.01 11.20 3.02
C ASN A 6 -8.39 12.12 4.20
N ARG A 7 -7.41 12.86 4.72
CA ARG A 7 -7.62 13.89 5.75
C ARG A 7 -7.80 15.29 5.14
N LEU A 8 -7.16 15.53 3.97
CA LEU A 8 -7.25 16.78 3.24
C LEU A 8 -8.46 16.72 2.30
N LYS A 9 -9.64 16.94 2.84
CA LYS A 9 -10.90 16.72 2.14
C LYS A 9 -11.39 17.98 1.41
N PRO A 10 -12.17 17.84 0.31
CA PRO A 10 -12.76 18.95 -0.42
C PRO A 10 -13.61 19.89 0.45
N GLU A 11 -14.31 19.35 1.47
CA GLU A 11 -15.09 20.13 2.43
C GLU A 11 -14.26 21.15 3.23
N TYR A 12 -12.94 20.97 3.25
CA TYR A 12 -11.98 21.90 3.86
C TYR A 12 -11.22 22.74 2.82
N GLY A 13 -11.67 22.77 1.56
CA GLY A 13 -11.07 23.55 0.49
C GLY A 13 -9.94 22.85 -0.28
N PHE A 14 -9.71 21.56 -0.03
CA PHE A 14 -8.66 20.81 -0.74
C PHE A 14 -9.17 20.15 -2.03
N HIS A 15 -8.26 19.75 -2.92
CA HIS A 15 -8.61 19.05 -4.14
C HIS A 15 -9.23 17.68 -3.85
N GLN A 16 -10.23 17.31 -4.66
CA GLN A 16 -10.78 15.97 -4.61
C GLN A 16 -9.76 14.95 -5.14
N THR A 17 -9.39 13.99 -4.31
CA THR A 17 -8.54 12.85 -4.68
C THR A 17 -9.40 11.68 -5.18
N ARG A 18 -8.75 10.72 -5.87
CA ARG A 18 -9.39 9.48 -6.31
C ARG A 18 -8.88 8.30 -5.49
N SER A 19 -9.76 7.30 -5.32
CA SER A 19 -9.36 6.05 -4.64
C SER A 19 -8.46 5.20 -5.53
N ALA A 20 -7.61 4.36 -4.92
CA ALA A 20 -6.80 3.39 -5.66
C ALA A 20 -7.67 2.46 -6.50
N LYS A 21 -8.82 2.00 -5.96
CA LYS A 21 -9.79 1.18 -6.69
C LYS A 21 -10.29 1.87 -7.96
N TYR A 22 -10.69 3.15 -7.87
CA TYR A 22 -11.11 3.90 -9.04
C TYR A 22 -10.02 3.98 -10.11
N LEU A 23 -8.79 4.32 -9.70
CA LEU A 23 -7.66 4.42 -10.62
C LEU A 23 -7.29 3.06 -11.24
N GLY A 24 -7.31 1.99 -10.45
CA GLY A 24 -7.09 0.64 -10.94
C GLY A 24 -8.19 0.14 -11.90
N GLN A 25 -9.44 0.55 -11.69
CA GLN A 25 -10.54 0.24 -12.62
C GLN A 25 -10.43 1.04 -13.93
N LEU A 26 -10.05 2.31 -13.85
CA LEU A 26 -9.77 3.14 -15.03
C LEU A 26 -8.59 2.57 -15.85
N ASN A 27 -7.68 1.88 -15.19
CA ASN A 27 -6.50 1.24 -15.78
C ASN A 27 -5.66 2.16 -16.68
N ASN A 28 -5.56 3.43 -16.27
CA ASN A 28 -4.79 4.46 -16.96
C ASN A 28 -3.70 5.00 -16.03
N LEU A 29 -2.46 4.69 -16.36
CA LEU A 29 -1.30 5.03 -15.52
C LEU A 29 -1.01 6.53 -15.50
N ASP A 30 -1.32 7.26 -16.56
CA ASP A 30 -1.14 8.72 -16.61
C ASP A 30 -2.15 9.42 -15.70
N SER A 31 -3.37 8.88 -15.60
CA SER A 31 -4.36 9.35 -14.62
C SER A 31 -3.88 9.12 -13.18
N THR A 32 -3.26 7.97 -12.90
CA THR A 32 -2.68 7.71 -11.57
C THR A 32 -1.56 8.69 -11.25
N TYR A 33 -0.64 8.90 -12.21
CA TYR A 33 0.42 9.88 -12.06
C TYR A 33 -0.14 11.29 -11.82
N TYR A 34 -1.13 11.71 -12.60
CA TYR A 34 -1.76 13.04 -12.49
C TYR A 34 -2.35 13.28 -11.09
N TYR A 35 -3.18 12.36 -10.59
CA TYR A 35 -3.78 12.51 -9.25
C TYR A 35 -2.75 12.39 -8.13
N ALA A 36 -1.72 11.56 -8.29
CA ALA A 36 -0.61 11.48 -7.35
C ALA A 36 0.21 12.78 -7.33
N LYS A 37 0.42 13.41 -8.50
CA LYS A 37 1.12 14.70 -8.63
C LYS A 37 0.35 15.83 -7.97
N LEU A 38 -0.97 15.90 -8.16
CA LEU A 38 -1.82 16.85 -7.45
C LEU A 38 -1.70 16.69 -5.93
N THR A 39 -1.74 15.45 -5.45
CA THR A 39 -1.61 15.15 -4.01
C THR A 39 -0.24 15.58 -3.50
N SER A 40 0.84 15.19 -4.16
CA SER A 40 2.21 15.48 -3.70
C SER A 40 2.53 16.98 -3.78
N SER A 41 2.00 17.73 -4.76
CA SER A 41 2.13 19.18 -4.83
C SER A 41 1.46 19.86 -3.64
N LEU A 42 0.23 19.44 -3.30
CA LEU A 42 -0.49 19.96 -2.13
C LEU A 42 0.29 19.66 -0.83
N LEU A 43 0.80 18.43 -0.67
CA LEU A 43 1.60 18.07 0.51
C LEU A 43 2.82 18.95 0.65
N LYS A 44 3.53 19.22 -0.45
CA LYS A 44 4.67 20.13 -0.49
C LYS A 44 4.30 21.55 -0.08
N GLU A 45 3.20 22.09 -0.60
CA GLU A 45 2.69 23.43 -0.24
C GLU A 45 2.38 23.54 1.26
N LEU A 46 1.87 22.45 1.85
CA LEU A 46 1.58 22.38 3.29
C LEU A 46 2.79 22.08 4.16
N GLY A 47 3.99 21.93 3.58
CA GLY A 47 5.21 21.60 4.33
C GLY A 47 5.28 20.15 4.82
N ILE A 48 4.43 19.26 4.27
CA ILE A 48 4.43 17.83 4.58
C ILE A 48 5.43 17.12 3.67
N ASN A 49 6.37 16.41 4.25
CA ASN A 49 7.49 15.77 3.54
C ASN A 49 7.42 14.24 3.52
N VAL A 50 6.45 13.62 4.21
CA VAL A 50 6.25 12.16 4.23
C VAL A 50 4.79 11.83 4.00
N ASN A 51 4.52 10.89 3.08
CA ASN A 51 3.20 10.33 2.85
C ASN A 51 3.22 8.81 3.02
N PHE A 52 2.50 8.27 4.01
CA PHE A 52 2.36 6.84 4.23
C PHE A 52 1.42 6.22 3.18
N ALA A 53 1.88 6.21 1.95
CA ALA A 53 1.24 5.69 0.73
C ALA A 53 2.32 5.41 -0.33
N PRO A 54 2.02 4.64 -1.38
CA PRO A 54 0.75 4.00 -1.71
C PRO A 54 0.48 2.70 -0.95
N THR A 55 -0.78 2.27 -0.92
CA THR A 55 -1.16 0.91 -0.57
C THR A 55 -0.88 0.00 -1.77
N VAL A 56 -0.15 -1.10 -1.54
CA VAL A 56 0.19 -2.11 -2.56
C VAL A 56 -0.46 -3.46 -2.27
N ASP A 57 -1.35 -3.51 -1.29
CA ASP A 57 -2.13 -4.72 -0.99
C ASP A 57 -3.02 -5.12 -2.16
N LEU A 58 -3.05 -6.41 -2.49
CA LEU A 58 -3.91 -6.95 -3.55
C LEU A 58 -5.36 -7.06 -3.09
N ALA A 59 -6.34 -6.81 -3.96
CA ALA A 59 -7.77 -6.94 -3.65
C ALA A 59 -8.21 -8.41 -3.71
N LEU A 60 -7.66 -9.28 -2.86
CA LEU A 60 -7.92 -10.73 -2.86
C LEU A 60 -9.22 -11.07 -2.15
N ASN A 61 -9.51 -10.43 -1.04
CA ASN A 61 -10.75 -10.61 -0.29
C ASN A 61 -11.68 -9.40 -0.45
N LEU A 62 -12.80 -9.60 -1.14
CA LEU A 62 -13.80 -8.54 -1.40
C LEU A 62 -14.55 -8.10 -0.13
N GLU A 63 -14.51 -8.92 0.93
CA GLU A 63 -15.09 -8.57 2.24
C GLU A 63 -14.07 -7.90 3.17
N ASN A 64 -12.84 -7.75 2.73
CA ASN A 64 -11.78 -7.11 3.53
C ASN A 64 -12.24 -5.72 4.03
N PRO A 65 -12.34 -5.53 5.37
CA PRO A 65 -12.92 -4.31 5.94
C PRO A 65 -12.00 -3.10 5.83
N VAL A 66 -10.69 -3.29 5.64
CA VAL A 66 -9.66 -2.23 5.72
C VAL A 66 -9.10 -1.86 4.36
N ILE A 67 -8.96 -2.82 3.44
CA ILE A 67 -8.39 -2.58 2.12
C ILE A 67 -9.49 -2.42 1.08
N TYR A 68 -10.33 -3.46 0.89
CA TYR A 68 -11.30 -3.45 -0.20
C TYR A 68 -12.48 -2.50 0.04
N LYS A 69 -13.10 -2.52 1.23
CA LYS A 69 -14.24 -1.64 1.56
C LYS A 69 -13.88 -0.15 1.59
N TYR A 70 -12.62 0.16 1.89
CA TYR A 70 -12.10 1.53 1.81
C TYR A 70 -11.47 1.87 0.46
N GLU A 71 -11.58 0.99 -0.55
CA GLU A 71 -11.11 1.23 -1.93
C GLU A 71 -9.61 1.54 -2.04
N ARG A 72 -8.79 0.91 -1.18
CA ARG A 72 -7.37 1.21 -1.02
C ARG A 72 -6.47 0.42 -1.97
N SER A 73 -6.98 -0.60 -2.68
CA SER A 73 -6.22 -1.42 -3.62
C SER A 73 -6.48 -1.02 -5.07
N TYR A 74 -5.45 -1.03 -5.91
CA TYR A 74 -5.57 -0.86 -7.37
C TYR A 74 -6.17 -2.08 -8.09
N GLY A 75 -6.23 -3.25 -7.44
CA GLY A 75 -6.82 -4.47 -7.99
C GLY A 75 -6.24 -5.74 -7.39
N LYS A 76 -6.62 -6.87 -7.96
CA LYS A 76 -6.12 -8.20 -7.56
C LYS A 76 -4.86 -8.63 -8.32
N ASP A 77 -4.60 -8.02 -9.47
CA ASP A 77 -3.46 -8.31 -10.33
C ASP A 77 -2.20 -7.63 -9.77
N PRO A 78 -1.16 -8.39 -9.38
CA PRO A 78 0.04 -7.83 -8.77
C PRO A 78 0.84 -6.92 -9.71
N GLU A 79 0.87 -7.20 -11.01
CA GLU A 79 1.50 -6.32 -12.00
C GLU A 79 0.80 -4.96 -12.09
N LYS A 80 -0.53 -4.98 -12.16
CA LYS A 80 -1.32 -3.75 -12.17
C LYS A 80 -1.04 -2.92 -10.92
N VAL A 81 -1.06 -3.53 -9.73
CA VAL A 81 -0.78 -2.85 -8.47
C VAL A 81 0.62 -2.24 -8.49
N TYR A 82 1.62 -2.98 -8.96
CA TYR A 82 3.00 -2.50 -9.12
C TYR A 82 3.06 -1.25 -10.02
N PHE A 83 2.50 -1.31 -11.24
CA PHE A 83 2.60 -0.18 -12.16
C PHE A 83 1.91 1.10 -11.65
N HIS A 84 0.75 0.97 -11.04
CA HIS A 84 0.06 2.11 -10.42
C HIS A 84 0.86 2.68 -9.23
N ALA A 85 1.41 1.82 -8.36
CA ALA A 85 2.24 2.24 -7.24
C ALA A 85 3.53 2.94 -7.73
N LEU A 86 4.17 2.42 -8.78
CA LEU A 86 5.34 3.02 -9.40
C LEU A 86 5.05 4.46 -9.86
N LYS A 87 3.93 4.69 -10.55
CA LYS A 87 3.50 6.03 -10.98
C LYS A 87 3.22 6.96 -9.80
N PHE A 88 2.59 6.43 -8.75
CA PHE A 88 2.33 7.19 -7.53
C PHE A 88 3.64 7.64 -6.86
N ILE A 89 4.60 6.73 -6.68
CA ILE A 89 5.89 7.02 -6.04
C ILE A 89 6.69 8.03 -6.88
N LYS A 90 6.78 7.84 -8.20
CA LYS A 90 7.48 8.78 -9.10
C LYS A 90 6.93 10.20 -8.97
N ALA A 91 5.62 10.37 -8.96
CA ALA A 91 4.97 11.68 -8.79
C ALA A 91 5.28 12.34 -7.44
N HIS A 92 5.43 11.56 -6.37
CA HIS A 92 5.80 12.04 -5.04
C HIS A 92 7.28 12.42 -4.97
N ASN A 93 8.16 11.59 -5.52
CA ASN A 93 9.61 11.84 -5.55
C ASN A 93 9.96 13.16 -6.25
N GLU A 94 9.26 13.51 -7.33
CA GLU A 94 9.45 14.79 -8.04
C GLU A 94 9.12 16.03 -7.19
N ASN A 95 8.34 15.87 -6.14
CA ASN A 95 8.04 16.93 -5.17
C ASN A 95 8.84 16.78 -3.87
N ASN A 96 9.80 15.84 -3.81
CA ASN A 96 10.59 15.50 -2.62
C ASN A 96 9.72 15.04 -1.45
N ILE A 97 8.63 14.33 -1.72
CA ILE A 97 7.79 13.71 -0.70
C ILE A 97 8.20 12.24 -0.56
N ILE A 98 8.67 11.87 0.61
CA ILE A 98 8.98 10.49 0.97
C ILE A 98 7.70 9.67 0.98
N THR A 99 7.74 8.47 0.39
CA THR A 99 6.62 7.52 0.38
C THR A 99 6.94 6.27 1.19
N ALA A 100 5.91 5.62 1.71
CA ALA A 100 6.03 4.30 2.33
C ALA A 100 4.99 3.35 1.74
N ILE A 101 5.45 2.32 1.03
CA ILE A 101 4.56 1.27 0.51
C ILE A 101 4.06 0.38 1.65
N LYS A 102 2.81 -0.10 1.58
CA LYS A 102 2.14 -0.79 2.69
C LYS A 102 1.05 -1.75 2.23
N HIS A 103 0.68 -2.71 3.05
CA HIS A 103 1.09 -3.08 4.41
C HIS A 103 1.80 -4.43 4.38
N PHE A 104 3.13 -4.42 4.45
CA PHE A 104 3.97 -5.62 4.31
C PHE A 104 3.64 -6.66 5.39
N PRO A 105 3.56 -7.96 5.08
CA PRO A 105 3.82 -8.65 3.82
C PRO A 105 2.59 -8.81 2.90
N GLY A 106 1.55 -8.02 3.08
CA GLY A 106 0.26 -8.06 2.39
C GLY A 106 -0.89 -8.20 3.38
N HIS A 107 -1.87 -7.31 3.23
CA HIS A 107 -3.07 -7.25 4.07
C HIS A 107 -4.35 -7.46 3.24
N GLY A 108 -4.20 -7.67 1.92
CA GLY A 108 -5.33 -7.72 1.00
C GLY A 108 -6.18 -8.97 1.12
N SER A 109 -5.60 -10.07 1.57
CA SER A 109 -6.26 -11.35 1.82
C SER A 109 -6.97 -11.45 3.17
N SER A 110 -6.78 -10.49 4.09
CA SER A 110 -7.32 -10.54 5.44
C SER A 110 -8.85 -10.41 5.48
N SER A 111 -9.46 -11.00 6.50
CA SER A 111 -10.90 -10.93 6.77
C SER A 111 -11.25 -9.96 7.91
N THR A 112 -10.26 -9.49 8.66
CA THR A 112 -10.44 -8.67 9.85
C THR A 112 -9.55 -7.43 9.85
N ASP A 113 -9.77 -6.55 10.83
CA ASP A 113 -9.02 -5.31 11.01
C ASP A 113 -7.97 -5.50 12.12
N THR A 114 -6.68 -5.42 11.74
CA THR A 114 -5.54 -5.57 12.66
C THR A 114 -5.50 -4.53 13.78
N HIS A 115 -6.27 -3.44 13.70
CA HIS A 115 -6.40 -2.47 14.78
C HIS A 115 -7.41 -2.89 15.86
N LYS A 116 -8.20 -3.93 15.59
CA LYS A 116 -9.28 -4.38 16.49
C LYS A 116 -9.02 -5.75 17.08
N GLU A 117 -8.36 -6.61 16.34
CA GLU A 117 -8.13 -8.00 16.71
C GLU A 117 -6.89 -8.59 16.02
N VAL A 118 -6.44 -9.74 16.52
CA VAL A 118 -5.39 -10.51 15.85
C VAL A 118 -5.90 -11.03 14.51
N THR A 119 -5.24 -10.62 13.43
CA THR A 119 -5.59 -10.98 12.07
C THR A 119 -4.62 -12.04 11.55
N ASP A 120 -5.07 -13.29 11.48
CA ASP A 120 -4.30 -14.39 10.92
C ASP A 120 -4.64 -14.60 9.45
N VAL A 121 -3.66 -14.41 8.58
CA VAL A 121 -3.78 -14.57 7.12
C VAL A 121 -3.13 -15.85 6.61
N SER A 122 -2.64 -16.73 7.48
CA SER A 122 -1.87 -17.93 7.11
C SER A 122 -2.57 -18.83 6.08
N LYS A 123 -3.90 -18.86 6.06
CA LYS A 123 -4.68 -19.68 5.13
C LYS A 123 -5.11 -18.97 3.85
N SER A 124 -5.10 -17.64 3.85
CA SER A 124 -5.63 -16.81 2.74
C SER A 124 -4.55 -16.05 2.00
N TRP A 125 -3.40 -15.81 2.64
CA TRP A 125 -2.27 -15.13 2.05
C TRP A 125 -1.62 -15.99 0.95
N ILE A 126 -1.20 -15.33 -0.11
CA ILE A 126 -0.49 -15.94 -1.24
C ILE A 126 0.81 -15.20 -1.51
N ILE A 127 1.79 -15.91 -2.05
CA ILE A 127 3.15 -15.37 -2.29
C ILE A 127 3.14 -14.16 -3.24
N GLU A 128 2.16 -14.08 -4.13
CA GLU A 128 1.98 -12.97 -5.06
C GLU A 128 1.75 -11.62 -4.35
N GLU A 129 1.34 -11.62 -3.08
CA GLU A 129 1.25 -10.38 -2.28
C GLU A 129 2.63 -9.73 -2.07
N LEU A 130 3.74 -10.47 -2.23
CA LEU A 130 5.10 -9.92 -2.20
C LEU A 130 5.55 -9.31 -3.53
N PHE A 131 4.92 -9.65 -4.64
CA PHE A 131 5.34 -9.21 -5.98
C PHE A 131 5.47 -7.68 -6.13
N PRO A 132 4.48 -6.85 -5.70
CA PRO A 132 4.62 -5.40 -5.81
C PRO A 132 5.80 -4.86 -5.00
N TYR A 133 6.11 -5.45 -3.84
CA TYR A 133 7.25 -5.05 -3.01
C TYR A 133 8.57 -5.37 -3.73
N GLN A 134 8.73 -6.61 -4.19
CA GLN A 134 9.94 -7.04 -4.92
C GLN A 134 10.20 -6.11 -6.12
N LYS A 135 9.19 -5.89 -6.96
CA LYS A 135 9.34 -5.07 -8.17
C LYS A 135 9.67 -3.61 -7.87
N LEU A 136 9.06 -3.02 -6.84
CA LEU A 136 9.34 -1.65 -6.45
C LEU A 136 10.74 -1.50 -5.81
N ILE A 137 11.20 -2.51 -5.08
CA ILE A 137 12.57 -2.56 -4.54
C ILE A 137 13.58 -2.68 -5.69
N ASP A 138 13.35 -3.57 -6.66
CA ASP A 138 14.20 -3.74 -7.85
C ASP A 138 14.35 -2.44 -8.66
N GLU A 139 13.32 -1.61 -8.70
CA GLU A 139 13.37 -0.26 -9.32
C GLU A 139 14.22 0.75 -8.53
N GLY A 140 14.62 0.44 -7.32
CA GLY A 140 15.44 1.32 -6.47
C GLY A 140 14.73 2.60 -6.01
N ILE A 141 13.40 2.65 -6.00
CA ILE A 141 12.64 3.86 -5.68
C ILE A 141 11.94 3.83 -4.32
N VAL A 142 12.00 2.69 -3.62
CA VAL A 142 11.39 2.51 -2.31
C VAL A 142 12.19 3.21 -1.24
N THR A 143 11.59 4.18 -0.55
CA THR A 143 12.21 4.90 0.57
C THR A 143 11.75 4.40 1.93
N GLY A 144 10.58 3.79 2.00
CA GLY A 144 10.02 3.21 3.22
C GLY A 144 9.02 2.10 2.96
N ILE A 145 8.98 1.14 3.89
CA ILE A 145 8.01 0.04 3.89
C ILE A 145 7.35 0.01 5.26
N MET A 146 6.03 0.05 5.28
CA MET A 146 5.23 -0.07 6.50
C MET A 146 4.76 -1.52 6.65
N SER A 147 5.18 -2.17 7.73
CA SER A 147 4.70 -3.51 8.09
C SER A 147 3.29 -3.47 8.66
N SER A 148 2.56 -4.57 8.48
CA SER A 148 1.23 -4.79 9.07
C SER A 148 1.32 -5.61 10.36
N HIS A 149 0.20 -5.65 11.11
CA HIS A 149 0.08 -6.50 12.31
C HIS A 149 -0.56 -7.86 12.00
N VAL A 150 -0.54 -8.31 10.73
CA VAL A 150 -1.03 -9.64 10.38
C VAL A 150 -0.09 -10.72 10.89
N VAL A 151 -0.67 -11.84 11.33
CA VAL A 151 0.04 -13.08 11.61
C VAL A 151 0.02 -13.93 10.34
N ASN A 152 1.17 -14.51 9.96
CA ASN A 152 1.29 -15.39 8.81
C ASN A 152 2.29 -16.51 9.08
N SER A 153 1.78 -17.70 9.40
CA SER A 153 2.61 -18.88 9.69
C SER A 153 3.35 -19.43 8.48
N GLN A 154 2.99 -19.02 7.25
CA GLN A 154 3.76 -19.38 6.04
C GLN A 154 5.11 -18.64 6.01
N LEU A 155 5.23 -17.47 6.66
CA LEU A 155 6.45 -16.68 6.73
C LEU A 155 7.17 -16.84 8.06
N ASP A 156 6.43 -16.96 9.15
CA ASP A 156 6.98 -17.15 10.50
C ASP A 156 6.04 -17.99 11.36
N ASP A 157 6.49 -19.19 11.71
CA ASP A 157 5.79 -20.18 12.52
C ASP A 157 5.67 -19.81 14.02
N SER A 158 6.35 -18.74 14.46
CA SER A 158 6.26 -18.24 15.82
C SER A 158 4.91 -17.57 16.16
N MET A 159 4.02 -17.41 15.18
CA MET A 159 2.72 -16.76 15.32
C MET A 159 2.80 -15.29 15.80
N LEU A 160 3.94 -14.66 15.62
CA LEU A 160 4.09 -13.22 15.87
C LEU A 160 3.49 -12.41 14.71
N PRO A 161 2.88 -11.24 14.99
CA PRO A 161 2.51 -10.32 13.92
C PRO A 161 3.75 -9.85 13.15
N ALA A 162 3.61 -9.59 11.87
CA ALA A 162 4.73 -9.24 10.98
C ALA A 162 5.58 -8.09 11.53
N THR A 163 4.99 -7.10 12.21
CA THR A 163 5.70 -6.00 12.87
C THR A 163 6.66 -6.42 14.00
N LEU A 164 6.48 -7.59 14.57
CA LEU A 164 7.32 -8.13 15.65
C LEU A 164 8.15 -9.34 15.19
N SER A 165 7.91 -9.84 13.97
CA SER A 165 8.59 -11.01 13.44
C SER A 165 9.94 -10.62 12.82
N LYS A 166 11.03 -11.05 13.46
CA LYS A 166 12.37 -10.92 12.88
C LYS A 166 12.48 -11.68 11.55
N LYS A 167 11.87 -12.86 11.46
CA LYS A 167 11.91 -13.70 10.26
C LYS A 167 11.24 -12.98 9.08
N THR A 168 10.08 -12.36 9.30
CA THR A 168 9.37 -11.58 8.27
C THR A 168 10.12 -10.29 7.90
N LEU A 169 10.62 -9.52 8.90
CA LEU A 169 11.22 -8.21 8.65
C LEU A 169 12.70 -8.25 8.27
N THR A 170 13.43 -9.31 8.61
CA THR A 170 14.83 -9.45 8.25
C THR A 170 14.98 -10.47 7.13
N THR A 171 14.64 -11.74 7.37
CA THR A 171 14.89 -12.78 6.37
C THR A 171 14.05 -12.57 5.10
N VAL A 172 12.74 -12.33 5.23
CA VAL A 172 11.91 -12.15 4.04
C VAL A 172 12.13 -10.78 3.40
N LEU A 173 12.04 -9.69 4.19
CA LEU A 173 12.05 -8.34 3.60
C LEU A 173 13.44 -7.84 3.22
N ARG A 174 14.51 -8.17 3.94
CA ARG A 174 15.83 -7.57 3.73
C ARG A 174 16.85 -8.50 3.07
N GLU A 175 16.65 -9.81 3.20
CA GLU A 175 17.61 -10.80 2.67
C GLU A 175 17.04 -11.48 1.43
N PHE A 176 15.71 -11.64 1.31
CA PHE A 176 15.08 -12.32 0.18
C PHE A 176 14.52 -11.33 -0.86
N LEU A 177 13.88 -10.22 -0.47
CA LEU A 177 13.40 -9.18 -1.37
C LEU A 177 14.45 -8.09 -1.58
#